data_99bb13408a5d1a707e20207dfcd29d3a
#
_entry.id   99bb13408a5d1a707e20207dfcd29d3a
#
_cell.length_a   1.000
_cell.length_b   1.000
_cell.length_c   1.000
_cell.angle_alpha   90.00
_cell.angle_beta   90.00
_cell.angle_gamma   90.00
#
_symmetry.space_group_name_H-M   'P 1'
#
loop_
_entity.id
_entity.type
_entity.pdbx_description
1 polymer ?
#
loop_
_entity_poly.entity_id
_entity_poly.type
_entity_poly.pdbx_seq_one_letter_code
_entity_poly.pdbx_strand_id
1 'polypeptide(L)'
;MKLEKRVNIRFSFKIKKFVNAMAFFAQKVDKLDKLKAAKLLYFADKHHLIKYGQPIFGDRYHSLDYGPVPSICLDIMNEVLQPLSEIKIQTPYKNIFEQKLGVSRVKNHPYPCFKRIEEPDMEVFSQSEIESLGATISKYGKKTGGELIALCHKEATWLKAKENPDPEIDYRLFFEDHAVRPGALELMKILQEDRIFLESLST
;
A
#
# COMPACT_ATOMS: atom_id res chain seq x y z
N MET A 1 -15.82 -18.49 -27.54
CA MET A 1 -16.23 -17.78 -26.30
C MET A 1 -15.18 -16.71 -26.05
N LYS A 2 -15.48 -15.42 -26.38
CA LYS A 2 -14.54 -14.31 -26.14
C LYS A 2 -14.39 -14.17 -24.65
N LEU A 3 -13.18 -14.36 -24.11
CA LEU A 3 -12.82 -13.97 -22.76
C LEU A 3 -13.02 -12.45 -22.68
N GLU A 4 -14.08 -12.01 -22.02
CA GLU A 4 -14.21 -10.62 -21.62
C GLU A 4 -12.95 -10.29 -20.79
N LYS A 5 -12.15 -9.35 -21.27
CA LYS A 5 -11.03 -8.81 -20.49
C LYS A 5 -11.62 -8.25 -19.20
N ARG A 6 -11.48 -8.99 -18.09
CA ARG A 6 -11.84 -8.46 -16.78
C ARG A 6 -10.98 -7.22 -16.53
N VAL A 7 -11.60 -6.06 -16.54
CA VAL A 7 -10.93 -4.81 -16.18
C VAL A 7 -10.64 -4.86 -14.68
N ASN A 8 -9.38 -4.71 -14.30
CA ASN A 8 -8.99 -4.64 -12.91
C ASN A 8 -9.60 -3.40 -12.24
N ILE A 9 -10.12 -3.57 -11.04
CA ILE A 9 -10.59 -2.44 -10.23
C ILE A 9 -9.39 -1.60 -9.82
N ARG A 10 -9.47 -0.28 -10.06
CA ARG A 10 -8.40 0.67 -9.77
C ARG A 10 -8.93 1.86 -8.99
N PHE A 11 -8.11 2.37 -8.10
CA PHE A 11 -8.35 3.58 -7.34
C PHE A 11 -7.32 4.66 -7.68
N SER A 12 -7.64 5.92 -7.44
CA SER A 12 -6.68 7.02 -7.61
C SER A 12 -5.70 7.04 -6.45
N PHE A 13 -4.40 7.13 -6.77
CA PHE A 13 -3.34 7.18 -5.77
C PHE A 13 -3.38 8.48 -4.96
N LYS A 14 -3.32 8.36 -3.64
CA LYS A 14 -3.46 9.47 -2.69
C LYS A 14 -2.13 9.78 -2.02
N ILE A 15 -1.27 10.54 -2.72
CA ILE A 15 0.09 10.86 -2.29
C ILE A 15 0.15 11.47 -0.88
N LYS A 16 -0.74 12.40 -0.53
CA LYS A 16 -0.76 13.02 0.81
C LYS A 16 -1.00 11.98 1.90
N LYS A 17 -1.91 11.04 1.69
CA LYS A 17 -2.17 9.94 2.63
C LYS A 17 -0.98 8.99 2.74
N PHE A 18 -0.35 8.64 1.63
CA PHE A 18 0.84 7.79 1.64
C PHE A 18 1.97 8.40 2.47
N VAL A 19 2.34 9.66 2.21
CA VAL A 19 3.45 10.33 2.89
C VAL A 19 3.19 10.48 4.40
N ASN A 20 1.97 10.87 4.78
CA ASN A 20 1.61 11.01 6.20
C ASN A 20 1.49 9.65 6.91
N ALA A 21 1.02 8.59 6.23
CA ALA A 21 1.05 7.23 6.78
C ALA A 21 2.49 6.73 7.00
N MET A 22 3.39 6.99 6.05
CA MET A 22 4.81 6.65 6.20
C MET A 22 5.46 7.39 7.38
N ALA A 23 5.15 8.68 7.57
CA ALA A 23 5.62 9.45 8.72
C ALA A 23 5.05 8.89 10.05
N PHE A 24 3.78 8.51 10.06
CA PHE A 24 3.13 7.85 11.19
C PHE A 24 3.74 6.48 11.51
N PHE A 25 4.02 5.66 10.49
CA PHE A 25 4.72 4.39 10.67
C PHE A 25 6.15 4.60 11.18
N ALA A 26 6.90 5.56 10.62
CA ALA A 26 8.26 5.87 11.06
C ALA A 26 8.34 6.38 12.50
N GLN A 27 7.25 6.94 13.03
CA GLN A 27 7.13 7.36 14.43
C GLN A 27 6.89 6.17 15.39
N LYS A 28 6.17 5.15 14.93
CA LYS A 28 5.61 4.09 15.80
C LYS A 28 6.30 2.73 15.62
N VAL A 29 7.08 2.56 14.56
CA VAL A 29 7.63 1.27 14.15
C VAL A 29 9.15 1.36 14.08
N ASP A 30 9.83 0.52 14.83
CA ASP A 30 11.29 0.42 14.79
C ASP A 30 11.76 -0.17 13.46
N LYS A 31 12.91 0.34 12.98
CA LYS A 31 13.60 -0.18 11.80
C LYS A 31 12.67 -0.29 10.59
N LEU A 32 11.97 0.79 10.28
CA LEU A 32 11.06 0.86 9.13
C LEU A 32 11.88 0.91 7.82
N ASP A 33 12.36 -0.24 7.36
CA ASP A 33 12.98 -0.37 6.04
C ASP A 33 11.93 -0.46 4.92
N LYS A 34 12.39 -0.44 3.68
CA LYS A 34 11.53 -0.48 2.49
C LYS A 34 10.58 -1.68 2.46
N LEU A 35 11.09 -2.87 2.81
CA LEU A 35 10.27 -4.08 2.80
C LEU A 35 9.17 -4.01 3.84
N LYS A 36 9.52 -3.64 5.07
CA LYS A 36 8.56 -3.51 6.17
C LYS A 36 7.52 -2.42 5.86
N ALA A 37 7.96 -1.28 5.33
CA ALA A 37 7.06 -0.21 4.89
C ALA A 37 6.05 -0.69 3.84
N ALA A 38 6.52 -1.36 2.78
CA ALA A 38 5.64 -1.89 1.73
C ALA A 38 4.59 -2.87 2.29
N LYS A 39 4.97 -3.73 3.26
CA LYS A 39 4.02 -4.67 3.88
C LYS A 39 3.02 -3.98 4.79
N LEU A 40 3.44 -2.98 5.55
CA LEU A 40 2.50 -2.22 6.39
C LEU A 40 1.50 -1.43 5.55
N LEU A 41 1.94 -0.83 4.44
CA LEU A 41 1.04 -0.16 3.48
C LEU A 41 0.02 -1.14 2.91
N TYR A 42 0.46 -2.31 2.46
CA TYR A 42 -0.41 -3.37 1.96
C TYR A 42 -1.45 -3.81 2.99
N PHE A 43 -1.03 -4.11 4.22
CA PHE A 43 -1.95 -4.56 5.26
C PHE A 43 -2.93 -3.45 5.69
N ALA A 44 -2.53 -2.18 5.68
CA ALA A 44 -3.40 -1.06 5.99
C ALA A 44 -4.49 -0.88 4.92
N ASP A 45 -4.11 -0.89 3.64
CA ASP A 45 -5.06 -0.83 2.54
C ASP A 45 -6.01 -2.02 2.56
N LYS A 46 -5.48 -3.24 2.74
CA LYS A 46 -6.29 -4.46 2.83
C LYS A 46 -7.28 -4.40 3.98
N HIS A 47 -6.83 -4.01 5.18
CA HIS A 47 -7.70 -3.89 6.36
C HIS A 47 -8.85 -2.90 6.12
N HIS A 48 -8.55 -1.73 5.56
CA HIS A 48 -9.56 -0.72 5.29
C HIS A 48 -10.52 -1.15 4.17
N LEU A 49 -9.98 -1.73 3.10
CA LEU A 49 -10.77 -2.20 1.95
C LEU A 49 -11.80 -3.26 2.35
N ILE A 50 -11.39 -4.32 3.07
CA ILE A 50 -12.31 -5.42 3.47
C ILE A 50 -13.36 -4.97 4.47
N LYS A 51 -13.13 -3.88 5.18
CA LYS A 51 -14.02 -3.35 6.21
C LYS A 51 -14.92 -2.23 5.69
N TYR A 52 -14.42 -1.40 4.77
CA TYR A 52 -15.08 -0.16 4.33
C TYR A 52 -15.24 -0.04 2.81
N GLY A 53 -14.84 -1.05 2.03
CA GLY A 53 -15.04 -1.09 0.58
C GLY A 53 -14.06 -0.21 -0.24
N GLN A 54 -13.10 0.46 0.38
CA GLN A 54 -12.11 1.28 -0.33
C GLN A 54 -10.74 1.24 0.35
N PRO A 55 -9.64 1.36 -0.43
CA PRO A 55 -8.29 1.43 0.14
C PRO A 55 -7.99 2.84 0.67
N ILE A 56 -6.99 2.95 1.55
CA ILE A 56 -6.50 4.23 2.08
C ILE A 56 -5.69 4.97 1.02
N PHE A 57 -4.76 4.25 0.34
CA PHE A 57 -3.77 4.84 -0.56
C PHE A 57 -4.17 4.76 -2.03
N GLY A 58 -4.88 3.70 -2.43
CA GLY A 58 -5.33 3.51 -3.81
C GLY A 58 -4.19 3.21 -4.79
N ASP A 59 -3.10 2.60 -4.33
CA ASP A 59 -1.98 2.17 -5.17
C ASP A 59 -2.32 0.89 -5.95
N ARG A 60 -1.57 0.58 -6.98
CA ARG A 60 -1.61 -0.72 -7.65
C ARG A 60 -0.70 -1.69 -6.93
N TYR A 61 -1.20 -2.88 -6.63
CA TYR A 61 -0.42 -3.92 -5.98
C TYR A 61 0.05 -4.95 -6.99
N HIS A 62 1.32 -5.38 -6.88
CA HIS A 62 1.87 -6.48 -7.67
C HIS A 62 2.30 -7.64 -6.79
N SER A 63 2.05 -8.85 -7.28
CA SER A 63 2.46 -10.10 -6.62
C SER A 63 3.91 -10.42 -7.00
N LEU A 64 4.87 -9.95 -6.18
CA LEU A 64 6.29 -10.24 -6.34
C LEU A 64 6.74 -11.37 -5.41
N ASP A 65 7.98 -11.87 -5.57
CA ASP A 65 8.51 -13.02 -4.83
C ASP A 65 8.49 -12.83 -3.30
N TYR A 66 8.66 -11.60 -2.83
CA TYR A 66 8.56 -11.29 -1.40
C TYR A 66 7.16 -10.85 -0.96
N GLY A 67 6.12 -11.22 -1.71
CA GLY A 67 4.73 -10.90 -1.42
C GLY A 67 4.22 -9.62 -2.08
N PRO A 68 2.98 -9.20 -1.81
CA PRO A 68 2.37 -8.01 -2.40
C PRO A 68 3.16 -6.73 -2.14
N VAL A 69 3.32 -5.90 -3.17
CA VAL A 69 3.97 -4.58 -3.08
C VAL A 69 3.14 -3.49 -3.74
N PRO A 70 3.02 -2.31 -3.12
CA PRO A 70 2.40 -1.14 -3.73
C PRO A 70 3.38 -0.50 -4.72
N SER A 71 3.00 -0.40 -6.00
CA SER A 71 3.92 -0.03 -7.09
C SER A 71 4.40 1.40 -7.01
N ILE A 72 3.48 2.36 -6.93
CA ILE A 72 3.83 3.79 -6.89
C ILE A 72 4.60 4.11 -5.61
N CYS A 73 4.14 3.59 -4.46
CA CYS A 73 4.86 3.75 -3.19
C CYS A 73 6.26 3.16 -3.26
N LEU A 74 6.43 1.98 -3.89
CA LEU A 74 7.72 1.33 -4.04
C LEU A 74 8.67 2.16 -4.91
N ASP A 75 8.18 2.73 -6.00
CA ASP A 75 8.98 3.58 -6.90
C ASP A 75 9.46 4.85 -6.16
N ILE A 76 8.59 5.51 -5.39
CA ILE A 76 8.96 6.66 -4.58
C ILE A 76 10.02 6.27 -3.52
N MET A 77 9.81 5.16 -2.81
CA MET A 77 10.76 4.67 -1.82
C MET A 77 12.11 4.30 -2.44
N ASN A 78 12.12 3.70 -3.64
CA ASN A 78 13.34 3.37 -4.36
C ASN A 78 14.11 4.64 -4.76
N GLU A 79 13.43 5.64 -5.32
CA GLU A 79 14.03 6.90 -5.71
C GLU A 79 14.71 7.64 -4.54
N VAL A 80 14.09 7.57 -3.34
CA VAL A 80 14.64 8.20 -2.13
C VAL A 80 15.82 7.42 -1.53
N LEU A 81 15.82 6.10 -1.66
CA LEU A 81 16.85 5.22 -1.06
C LEU A 81 18.09 5.04 -1.92
N GLN A 82 18.02 5.30 -3.22
CA GLN A 82 19.13 5.08 -4.16
C GLN A 82 19.76 6.41 -4.59
N PRO A 83 21.09 6.45 -4.82
CA PRO A 83 21.74 7.61 -5.43
C PRO A 83 21.20 7.86 -6.84
N LEU A 84 21.02 9.12 -7.21
CA LEU A 84 20.48 9.60 -8.48
C LEU A 84 21.13 9.03 -9.75
N SER A 85 22.32 8.42 -9.66
CA SER A 85 23.07 7.89 -10.80
C SER A 85 22.56 6.57 -11.36
N GLU A 86 21.71 5.85 -10.62
CA GLU A 86 21.28 4.49 -10.99
C GLU A 86 19.80 4.37 -11.35
N ILE A 87 18.99 5.41 -11.12
CA ILE A 87 17.55 5.35 -11.35
C ILE A 87 17.15 6.24 -12.53
N LYS A 88 16.49 5.61 -13.50
CA LYS A 88 15.85 6.29 -14.64
C LYS A 88 14.42 6.81 -14.32
N ILE A 89 13.85 6.41 -13.21
CA ILE A 89 12.47 6.77 -12.83
C ILE A 89 12.53 7.94 -11.85
N GLN A 90 12.12 9.11 -12.31
CA GLN A 90 11.87 10.27 -11.45
C GLN A 90 10.35 10.35 -11.19
N THR A 91 9.96 10.24 -9.93
CA THR A 91 8.56 10.43 -9.57
C THR A 91 8.30 11.92 -9.26
N PRO A 92 7.12 12.44 -9.59
CA PRO A 92 6.76 13.83 -9.24
C PRO A 92 6.57 14.00 -7.72
N TYR A 93 6.68 12.92 -6.94
CA TYR A 93 6.30 12.86 -5.54
C TYR A 93 7.49 12.89 -4.56
N LYS A 94 8.72 12.77 -5.05
CA LYS A 94 9.92 12.72 -4.21
C LYS A 94 10.02 13.90 -3.24
N ASN A 95 9.85 15.11 -3.74
CA ASN A 95 9.95 16.32 -2.92
C ASN A 95 8.92 16.34 -1.78
N ILE A 96 7.69 15.88 -2.05
CA ILE A 96 6.64 15.81 -1.03
C ILE A 96 6.99 14.75 0.03
N PHE A 97 7.59 13.64 -0.39
CA PHE A 97 8.04 12.61 0.53
C PHE A 97 9.19 13.09 1.42
N GLU A 98 10.21 13.73 0.84
CA GLU A 98 11.40 14.21 1.55
C GLU A 98 11.12 15.36 2.53
N GLN A 99 10.01 16.07 2.41
CA GLN A 99 9.55 17.03 3.42
C GLN A 99 9.18 16.37 4.75
N LYS A 100 8.62 15.18 4.71
CA LYS A 100 8.13 14.45 5.89
C LYS A 100 9.08 13.37 6.39
N LEU A 101 9.88 12.80 5.51
CA LEU A 101 10.66 11.59 5.75
C LEU A 101 12.10 11.73 5.27
N GLY A 102 13.02 11.31 6.12
CA GLY A 102 14.43 11.12 5.79
C GLY A 102 14.82 9.65 5.84
N VAL A 103 16.08 9.40 5.55
CA VAL A 103 16.69 8.06 5.56
C VAL A 103 17.82 8.03 6.58
N SER A 104 17.95 6.93 7.31
CA SER A 104 19.03 6.72 8.27
C SER A 104 19.50 5.28 8.25
N ARG A 105 20.79 5.07 8.60
CA ARG A 105 21.35 3.76 8.91
C ARG A 105 21.14 3.46 10.40
N VAL A 106 20.59 2.29 10.69
CA VAL A 106 20.36 1.83 12.05
C VAL A 106 21.41 0.75 12.38
N LYS A 107 22.04 0.85 13.55
CA LYS A 107 23.04 -0.14 14.00
C LYS A 107 22.44 -1.55 14.00
N ASN A 108 23.19 -2.51 13.48
CA ASN A 108 22.77 -3.91 13.36
C ASN A 108 21.49 -4.12 12.52
N HIS A 109 21.26 -3.26 11.51
CA HIS A 109 20.23 -3.47 10.51
C HIS A 109 20.84 -3.33 9.10
N PRO A 110 20.64 -4.31 8.19
CA PRO A 110 21.36 -4.34 6.92
C PRO A 110 20.89 -3.27 5.93
N TYR A 111 19.65 -2.79 6.08
CA TYR A 111 19.03 -1.86 5.13
C TYR A 111 18.86 -0.47 5.73
N PRO A 112 18.83 0.59 4.89
CA PRO A 112 18.45 1.93 5.35
C PRO A 112 16.98 1.94 5.79
N CYS A 113 16.69 2.73 6.81
CA CYS A 113 15.37 2.88 7.39
C CYS A 113 14.84 4.30 7.18
N PHE A 114 13.55 4.41 6.95
CA PHE A 114 12.86 5.69 6.95
C PHE A 114 12.74 6.22 8.38
N LYS A 115 12.98 7.50 8.53
CA LYS A 115 12.77 8.24 9.78
C LYS A 115 11.87 9.44 9.52
N ARG A 116 11.04 9.76 10.47
CA ARG A 116 10.22 10.93 10.45
C ARG A 116 11.07 12.21 10.60
N ILE A 117 10.83 13.22 9.77
CA ILE A 117 11.38 14.58 9.87
C ILE A 117 10.32 15.51 10.48
N GLU A 118 9.09 15.46 9.93
CA GLU A 118 7.96 16.24 10.42
C GLU A 118 6.85 15.35 10.99
N GLU A 119 6.02 15.92 11.86
CA GLU A 119 4.82 15.23 12.36
C GLU A 119 3.87 14.88 11.21
N PRO A 120 3.27 13.68 11.25
CA PRO A 120 2.24 13.34 10.28
C PRO A 120 1.02 14.24 10.47
N ASP A 121 0.51 14.77 9.38
CA ASP A 121 -0.79 15.41 9.35
C ASP A 121 -1.87 14.32 9.36
N MET A 122 -2.51 14.12 10.51
CA MET A 122 -3.54 13.11 10.67
C MET A 122 -4.92 13.58 10.19
N GLU A 123 -5.11 14.87 9.88
CA GLU A 123 -6.38 15.39 9.37
C GLU A 123 -6.65 14.98 7.92
N VAL A 124 -5.61 14.52 7.20
CA VAL A 124 -5.78 13.96 5.84
C VAL A 124 -6.52 12.62 5.84
N PHE A 125 -6.69 11.98 7.00
CA PHE A 125 -7.33 10.68 7.15
C PHE A 125 -8.71 10.80 7.77
N SER A 126 -9.63 9.94 7.34
CA SER A 126 -10.86 9.69 8.08
C SER A 126 -10.59 8.89 9.35
N GLN A 127 -11.54 8.90 10.29
CA GLN A 127 -11.45 8.12 11.53
C GLN A 127 -11.24 6.61 11.23
N SER A 128 -11.93 6.07 10.26
CA SER A 128 -11.80 4.65 9.87
C SER A 128 -10.43 4.30 9.28
N GLU A 129 -9.79 5.26 8.58
CA GLU A 129 -8.43 5.10 8.08
C GLU A 129 -7.41 5.14 9.22
N ILE A 130 -7.57 6.07 10.19
CA ILE A 130 -6.73 6.13 11.40
C ILE A 130 -6.82 4.82 12.19
N GLU A 131 -8.02 4.29 12.38
CA GLU A 131 -8.23 2.99 13.02
C GLU A 131 -7.52 1.86 12.28
N SER A 132 -7.57 1.85 10.95
CA SER A 132 -6.92 0.84 10.11
C SER A 132 -5.40 0.93 10.17
N LEU A 133 -4.83 2.15 10.17
CA LEU A 133 -3.40 2.38 10.36
C LEU A 133 -2.96 1.91 11.76
N GLY A 134 -3.71 2.25 12.81
CA GLY A 134 -3.44 1.83 14.18
C GLY A 134 -3.52 0.31 14.36
N ALA A 135 -4.55 -0.33 13.82
CA ALA A 135 -4.70 -1.79 13.83
C ALA A 135 -3.53 -2.49 13.12
N THR A 136 -3.07 -1.92 11.99
CA THR A 136 -1.91 -2.43 11.25
C THR A 136 -0.63 -2.36 12.08
N ILE A 137 -0.35 -1.23 12.71
CA ILE A 137 0.82 -1.09 13.61
C ILE A 137 0.73 -2.08 14.77
N SER A 138 -0.42 -2.17 15.43
CA SER A 138 -0.62 -3.07 16.57
C SER A 138 -0.34 -4.53 16.20
N LYS A 139 -0.83 -4.98 15.05
CA LYS A 139 -0.73 -6.38 14.61
C LYS A 139 0.62 -6.72 13.97
N TYR A 140 1.21 -5.78 13.23
CA TYR A 140 2.35 -6.06 12.36
C TYR A 140 3.59 -5.23 12.67
N GLY A 141 3.49 -4.13 13.39
CA GLY A 141 4.58 -3.17 13.61
C GLY A 141 5.82 -3.75 14.30
N LYS A 142 5.65 -4.76 15.16
CA LYS A 142 6.76 -5.45 15.85
C LYS A 142 7.36 -6.60 15.04
N LYS A 143 6.74 -7.02 13.95
CA LYS A 143 7.20 -8.15 13.13
C LYS A 143 8.41 -7.77 12.29
N THR A 144 9.29 -8.72 12.07
CA THR A 144 10.41 -8.62 11.14
C THR A 144 9.94 -8.68 9.69
N GLY A 145 10.76 -8.23 8.75
CA GLY A 145 10.46 -8.36 7.31
C GLY A 145 10.17 -9.81 6.89
N GLY A 146 10.96 -10.76 7.39
CA GLY A 146 10.77 -12.20 7.11
C GLY A 146 9.43 -12.74 7.62
N GLU A 147 9.01 -12.35 8.83
CA GLU A 147 7.70 -12.73 9.36
C GLU A 147 6.55 -12.13 8.53
N LEU A 148 6.70 -10.89 8.06
CA LEU A 148 5.70 -10.25 7.20
C LEU A 148 5.61 -10.94 5.83
N ILE A 149 6.75 -11.33 5.23
CA ILE A 149 6.76 -12.15 4.01
C ILE A 149 6.02 -13.47 4.24
N ALA A 150 6.35 -14.19 5.30
CA ALA A 150 5.72 -15.47 5.61
C ALA A 150 4.20 -15.37 5.83
N LEU A 151 3.72 -14.24 6.33
CA LEU A 151 2.28 -13.97 6.43
C LEU A 151 1.65 -13.74 5.05
N CYS A 152 2.26 -12.90 4.22
CA CYS A 152 1.77 -12.62 2.87
C CYS A 152 1.71 -13.89 2.01
N HIS A 153 2.68 -14.79 2.14
CA HIS A 153 2.74 -16.04 1.37
C HIS A 153 1.63 -17.06 1.74
N LYS A 154 0.93 -16.84 2.83
CA LYS A 154 -0.23 -17.66 3.23
C LYS A 154 -1.55 -17.09 2.75
N GLU A 155 -1.55 -15.87 2.20
CA GLU A 155 -2.78 -15.20 1.78
C GLU A 155 -3.23 -15.66 0.40
N ALA A 156 -4.51 -15.96 0.26
CA ALA A 156 -5.13 -16.31 -1.03
C ALA A 156 -4.96 -15.17 -2.05
N THR A 157 -4.99 -13.91 -1.60
CA THR A 157 -4.71 -12.73 -2.41
C THR A 157 -3.40 -12.88 -3.20
N TRP A 158 -2.29 -13.22 -2.52
CA TRP A 158 -0.98 -13.36 -3.15
C TRP A 158 -0.88 -14.64 -3.99
N LEU A 159 -1.34 -15.77 -3.45
CA LEU A 159 -1.28 -17.08 -4.11
C LEU A 159 -2.00 -17.05 -5.45
N LYS A 160 -3.25 -16.56 -5.47
CA LYS A 160 -4.05 -16.49 -6.70
C LYS A 160 -3.49 -15.47 -7.71
N ALA A 161 -2.97 -14.34 -7.24
CA ALA A 161 -2.37 -13.37 -8.14
C ALA A 161 -1.08 -13.89 -8.78
N LYS A 162 -0.29 -14.69 -8.05
CA LYS A 162 0.95 -15.28 -8.57
C LYS A 162 0.73 -16.30 -9.69
N GLU A 163 -0.45 -16.91 -9.76
CA GLU A 163 -0.83 -17.85 -10.82
C GLU A 163 -1.17 -17.13 -12.14
N ASN A 164 -1.39 -15.81 -12.11
CA ASN A 164 -1.70 -15.05 -13.30
C ASN A 164 -0.43 -14.62 -14.05
N PRO A 165 -0.45 -14.57 -15.40
CA PRO A 165 0.63 -13.99 -16.18
C PRO A 165 0.86 -12.50 -15.89
N ASP A 166 -0.21 -11.77 -15.55
CA ASP A 166 -0.15 -10.39 -15.09
C ASP A 166 0.03 -10.38 -13.56
N PRO A 167 1.15 -9.85 -13.03
CA PRO A 167 1.40 -9.81 -11.60
C PRO A 167 0.54 -8.78 -10.86
N GLU A 168 -0.26 -7.92 -11.55
CA GLU A 168 -1.14 -6.96 -10.91
C GLU A 168 -2.25 -7.68 -10.14
N ILE A 169 -2.36 -7.35 -8.84
CA ILE A 169 -3.35 -7.92 -7.95
C ILE A 169 -4.68 -7.18 -8.13
N ASP A 170 -5.70 -7.91 -8.57
CA ASP A 170 -7.05 -7.37 -8.57
C ASP A 170 -7.55 -7.15 -7.13
N TYR A 171 -8.08 -5.99 -6.83
CA TYR A 171 -8.59 -5.64 -5.50
C TYR A 171 -9.70 -6.59 -5.01
N ARG A 172 -10.42 -7.28 -5.89
CA ARG A 172 -11.40 -8.32 -5.53
C ARG A 172 -10.77 -9.48 -4.78
N LEU A 173 -9.50 -9.82 -5.05
CA LEU A 173 -8.79 -10.89 -4.37
C LEU A 173 -8.52 -10.61 -2.88
N PHE A 174 -8.51 -9.33 -2.46
CA PHE A 174 -8.34 -8.96 -1.06
C PHE A 174 -9.47 -9.49 -0.16
N PHE A 175 -10.62 -9.76 -0.73
CA PHE A 175 -11.80 -10.26 -0.01
C PHE A 175 -11.80 -11.79 0.21
N GLU A 176 -10.84 -12.50 -0.37
CA GLU A 176 -10.79 -13.96 -0.33
C GLU A 176 -10.25 -14.54 0.98
N ASP A 177 -9.46 -13.76 1.73
CA ASP A 177 -8.72 -14.26 2.89
C ASP A 177 -9.44 -14.07 4.23
N HIS A 178 -10.53 -13.32 4.28
CA HIS A 178 -11.11 -12.86 5.54
C HIS A 178 -12.63 -12.93 5.58
N ALA A 179 -13.17 -13.02 6.79
CA ALA A 179 -14.57 -12.69 7.04
C ALA A 179 -14.79 -11.21 6.66
N VAL A 180 -15.30 -10.99 5.49
CA VAL A 180 -15.58 -9.68 4.91
C VAL A 180 -16.78 -9.08 5.62
N ARG A 181 -16.74 -7.79 5.93
CA ARG A 181 -17.93 -7.08 6.37
C ARG A 181 -19.00 -7.20 5.29
N PRO A 182 -20.23 -7.63 5.63
CA PRO A 182 -21.31 -7.68 4.65
C PRO A 182 -21.45 -6.34 3.93
N GLY A 183 -21.53 -6.36 2.61
CA GLY A 183 -21.66 -5.18 1.76
C GLY A 183 -20.36 -4.45 1.39
N ALA A 184 -19.20 -4.77 1.98
CA ALA A 184 -17.95 -4.06 1.65
C ALA A 184 -17.51 -4.31 0.18
N LEU A 185 -17.66 -5.53 -0.33
CA LEU A 185 -17.38 -5.86 -1.72
C LEU A 185 -18.36 -5.16 -2.67
N GLU A 186 -19.62 -5.08 -2.29
CA GLU A 186 -20.65 -4.41 -3.08
C GLU A 186 -20.39 -2.90 -3.10
N LEU A 187 -20.08 -2.30 -1.96
CA LEU A 187 -19.70 -0.88 -1.90
C LEU A 187 -18.48 -0.58 -2.78
N MET A 188 -17.46 -1.45 -2.78
CA MET A 188 -16.30 -1.29 -3.66
C MET A 188 -16.71 -1.26 -5.14
N LYS A 189 -17.63 -2.13 -5.56
CA LYS A 189 -18.13 -2.14 -6.95
C LYS A 189 -18.88 -0.87 -7.30
N ILE A 190 -19.78 -0.42 -6.44
CA ILE A 190 -20.54 0.83 -6.64
C ILE A 190 -19.58 2.02 -6.77
N LEU A 191 -18.61 2.17 -5.87
CA LEU A 191 -17.64 3.26 -5.92
C LEU A 191 -16.79 3.23 -7.21
N GLN A 192 -16.53 2.04 -7.75
CA GLN A 192 -15.82 1.90 -9.02
C GLN A 192 -16.70 2.30 -10.22
N GLU A 193 -17.97 1.93 -10.21
CA GLU A 193 -18.94 2.30 -11.24
C GLU A 193 -19.16 3.82 -11.28
N ASP A 194 -19.36 4.44 -10.12
CA ASP A 194 -19.48 5.90 -9.99
C ASP A 194 -18.24 6.63 -10.54
N ARG A 195 -17.04 6.10 -10.27
CA ARG A 195 -15.81 6.68 -10.78
C ARG A 195 -15.74 6.60 -12.30
N ILE A 196 -16.03 5.45 -12.87
CA ILE A 196 -16.04 5.25 -14.34
C ILE A 196 -17.05 6.21 -14.99
N PHE A 197 -18.23 6.36 -14.39
CA PHE A 197 -19.25 7.28 -14.87
C PHE A 197 -18.74 8.73 -14.84
N LEU A 198 -18.16 9.19 -13.74
CA LEU A 198 -17.63 10.56 -13.62
C LEU A 198 -16.47 10.83 -14.60
N GLU A 199 -15.57 9.86 -14.79
CA GLU A 199 -14.49 9.96 -15.78
C GLU A 199 -15.05 10.08 -17.21
N SER A 200 -16.15 9.39 -17.52
CA SER A 200 -16.81 9.47 -18.86
C SER A 200 -17.48 10.81 -19.14
N LEU A 201 -17.82 11.58 -18.10
CA LEU A 201 -18.41 12.93 -18.25
C LEU A 201 -17.34 14.02 -18.43
N SER A 202 -16.07 13.69 -18.20
CA SER A 202 -14.95 14.64 -18.25
C SER A 202 -14.17 14.60 -19.57
N THR A 203 -14.56 13.69 -20.47
CA THR A 203 -14.03 13.53 -21.84
C THR A 203 -14.97 14.10 -22.86
#